data_a1d014303358b2bca9e417b75955a57e
#
_entry.id   a1d014303358b2bca9e417b75955a57e
#
_cell.length_a   1.000
_cell.length_b   1.000
_cell.length_c   1.000
_cell.angle_alpha   90.00
_cell.angle_beta   90.00
_cell.angle_gamma   90.00
#
_symmetry.space_group_name_H-M   'P 1'
#
loop_
_entity.id
_entity.type
_entity.pdbx_description
1 polymer ?
#
loop_
_entity_poly.entity_id
_entity_poly.type
_entity_poly.pdbx_seq_one_letter_code
_entity_poly.pdbx_strand_id
1 'polypeptide(L)'
;SEKIIASRIFLDKGALYSRSNVIDTQRQLANLDLFRFVNIAFDTVGSTLRPKIFTQPSQKYQITNQLGASITEQVPGPFFSHSLRNRNLFRGGEIFEFFFRAGLEGVVSATGEGGVFRSRELNTSASIIYPQFLLPFMGGNHRWDLV
;
A
#
# COMPACT_ATOMS: atom_id res chain seq x y z
N SER A 1 2.27 4.39 -15.37
CA SER A 1 3.15 3.63 -14.44
C SER A 1 4.63 3.61 -14.85
N GLU A 2 4.97 3.59 -16.15
CA GLU A 2 6.39 3.53 -16.59
C GLU A 2 7.23 4.69 -16.07
N LYS A 3 6.73 5.92 -16.14
CA LYS A 3 7.46 7.11 -15.67
C LYS A 3 7.77 7.04 -14.17
N ILE A 4 6.83 6.53 -13.37
CA ILE A 4 7.02 6.38 -11.93
C ILE A 4 8.03 5.30 -11.61
N ILE A 5 7.97 4.16 -12.31
CA ILE A 5 8.95 3.08 -12.16
C ILE A 5 10.34 3.58 -12.54
N ALA A 6 10.45 4.27 -13.67
CA ALA A 6 11.73 4.84 -14.14
C ALA A 6 12.33 5.83 -13.15
N SER A 7 11.51 6.69 -12.51
CA SER A 7 11.99 7.67 -11.51
C SER A 7 12.50 7.03 -10.21
N ARG A 8 12.23 5.74 -9.99
CA ARG A 8 12.66 4.99 -8.79
C ARG A 8 13.84 4.07 -9.06
N ILE A 9 14.41 4.11 -10.27
CA ILE A 9 15.59 3.34 -10.65
C ILE A 9 16.81 4.26 -10.62
N PHE A 10 17.75 3.98 -9.71
CA PHE A 10 19.00 4.72 -9.52
C PHE A 10 20.19 4.05 -10.21
N LEU A 11 19.93 3.23 -11.25
CA LEU A 11 20.93 2.53 -12.01
C LEU A 11 21.10 3.22 -13.36
N ASP A 12 22.13 4.04 -13.49
CA ASP A 12 22.41 4.78 -14.71
C ASP A 12 23.30 3.97 -15.66
N LYS A 13 23.04 4.08 -16.95
CA LYS A 13 23.85 3.43 -17.99
C LYS A 13 25.25 4.04 -18.02
N GLY A 14 26.27 3.17 -17.92
CA GLY A 14 27.67 3.62 -17.92
C GLY A 14 28.20 4.08 -16.56
N ALA A 15 27.39 4.10 -15.51
CA ALA A 15 27.86 4.38 -14.16
C ALA A 15 28.62 3.18 -13.57
N LEU A 16 29.48 3.46 -12.59
CA LEU A 16 30.15 2.40 -11.81
C LEU A 16 29.12 1.68 -10.95
N TYR A 17 29.37 0.38 -10.72
CA TYR A 17 28.53 -0.42 -9.83
C TYR A 17 28.53 0.17 -8.41
N SER A 18 27.35 0.43 -7.89
CA SER A 18 27.14 0.87 -6.51
C SER A 18 26.12 -0.02 -5.85
N ARG A 19 26.53 -0.71 -4.77
CA ARG A 19 25.64 -1.58 -3.98
C ARG A 19 24.53 -0.78 -3.32
N SER A 20 24.78 0.46 -2.88
CA SER A 20 23.78 1.33 -2.30
C SER A 20 22.67 1.64 -3.30
N ASN A 21 23.01 2.04 -4.53
CA ASN A 21 22.03 2.33 -5.57
C ASN A 21 21.17 1.11 -5.93
N VAL A 22 21.74 -0.09 -5.88
CA VAL A 22 20.98 -1.33 -6.08
C VAL A 22 19.96 -1.55 -4.98
N ILE A 23 20.38 -1.42 -3.72
CA ILE A 23 19.52 -1.60 -2.55
C ILE A 23 18.42 -0.53 -2.54
N ASP A 24 18.77 0.72 -2.82
CA ASP A 24 17.82 1.84 -2.85
C ASP A 24 16.81 1.66 -3.99
N THR A 25 17.25 1.26 -5.18
CA THR A 25 16.35 0.92 -6.28
C THR A 25 15.38 -0.19 -5.89
N GLN A 26 15.88 -1.27 -5.30
CA GLN A 26 15.04 -2.39 -4.88
C GLN A 26 14.02 -1.96 -3.83
N ARG A 27 14.45 -1.18 -2.81
CA ARG A 27 13.59 -0.64 -1.76
C ARG A 27 12.52 0.30 -2.32
N GLN A 28 12.92 1.23 -3.18
CA GLN A 28 12.00 2.20 -3.77
C GLN A 28 10.94 1.54 -4.68
N LEU A 29 11.33 0.54 -5.45
CA LEU A 29 10.38 -0.22 -6.26
C LEU A 29 9.44 -1.07 -5.40
N ALA A 30 9.94 -1.67 -4.31
CA ALA A 30 9.10 -2.42 -3.36
C ALA A 30 8.08 -1.52 -2.65
N ASN A 31 8.46 -0.29 -2.31
CA ASN A 31 7.59 0.68 -1.64
C ASN A 31 6.45 1.22 -2.52
N LEU A 32 6.48 0.98 -3.84
CA LEU A 32 5.37 1.39 -4.71
C LEU A 32 4.09 0.58 -4.54
N ASP A 33 4.12 -0.54 -3.80
CA ASP A 33 3.00 -1.51 -3.63
C ASP A 33 2.41 -2.04 -4.98
N LEU A 34 3.11 -1.76 -6.08
CA LEU A 34 2.76 -2.28 -7.41
C LEU A 34 3.31 -3.69 -7.65
N PHE A 35 4.32 -4.08 -6.88
CA PHE A 35 5.02 -5.35 -7.02
C PHE A 35 4.97 -6.14 -5.71
N ARG A 36 4.67 -7.44 -5.82
CA ARG A 36 4.79 -8.39 -4.69
C ARG A 36 6.24 -8.72 -4.39
N PHE A 37 7.06 -8.68 -5.44
CA PHE A 37 8.44 -9.10 -5.37
C PHE A 37 9.25 -8.26 -6.35
N VAL A 38 10.41 -7.80 -5.90
CA VAL A 38 11.41 -7.10 -6.70
C VAL A 38 12.77 -7.70 -6.38
N ASN A 39 13.46 -8.18 -7.40
CA ASN A 39 14.84 -8.65 -7.29
C ASN A 39 15.68 -8.06 -8.41
N ILE A 40 16.92 -7.69 -8.10
CA ILE A 40 17.87 -7.17 -9.06
C ILE A 40 19.04 -8.15 -9.13
N ALA A 41 19.23 -8.74 -10.29
CA ALA A 41 20.38 -9.59 -10.60
C ALA A 41 21.26 -8.90 -11.63
N PHE A 42 22.54 -9.25 -11.65
CA PHE A 42 23.50 -8.72 -12.61
C PHE A 42 24.00 -9.86 -13.49
N ASP A 43 24.00 -9.62 -14.80
CA ASP A 43 24.61 -10.48 -15.79
C ASP A 43 25.95 -9.86 -16.21
N THR A 44 26.99 -10.68 -16.28
CA THR A 44 28.33 -10.22 -16.65
C THR A 44 28.56 -10.46 -18.14
N VAL A 45 28.74 -9.39 -18.91
CA VAL A 45 29.04 -9.46 -20.32
C VAL A 45 30.39 -8.78 -20.57
N GLY A 46 31.46 -9.56 -20.67
CA GLY A 46 32.82 -9.04 -20.71
C GLY A 46 33.19 -8.32 -19.43
N SER A 47 33.55 -7.04 -19.52
CA SER A 47 33.86 -6.17 -18.36
C SER A 47 32.68 -5.35 -17.91
N THR A 48 31.47 -5.58 -18.45
CA THR A 48 30.28 -4.77 -18.17
C THR A 48 29.25 -5.58 -17.39
N LEU A 49 28.70 -4.99 -16.32
CA LEU A 49 27.58 -5.53 -15.56
C LEU A 49 26.25 -5.01 -16.12
N ARG A 50 25.36 -5.92 -16.48
CA ARG A 50 24.00 -5.59 -16.96
C ARG A 50 22.99 -5.91 -15.87
N PRO A 51 22.30 -4.90 -15.28
CA PRO A 51 21.25 -5.17 -14.32
C PRO A 51 20.03 -5.77 -15.00
N LYS A 52 19.47 -6.81 -14.39
CA LYS A 52 18.17 -7.41 -14.73
C LYS A 52 17.25 -7.25 -13.53
N ILE A 53 16.16 -6.50 -13.70
CA ILE A 53 15.17 -6.28 -12.65
C ILE A 53 14.03 -7.27 -12.86
N PHE A 54 13.87 -8.19 -11.93
CA PHE A 54 12.78 -9.16 -11.92
C PHE A 54 11.68 -8.63 -10.99
N THR A 55 10.48 -8.49 -11.52
CA THR A 55 9.32 -8.01 -10.76
C THR A 55 8.15 -8.94 -10.94
N GLN A 56 7.39 -9.13 -9.87
CA GLN A 56 6.10 -9.79 -9.91
C GLN A 56 5.02 -8.76 -9.57
N PRO A 57 4.11 -8.43 -10.50
CA PRO A 57 3.06 -7.44 -10.24
C PRO A 57 2.14 -7.90 -9.11
N SER A 58 1.72 -6.96 -8.26
CA SER A 58 0.65 -7.15 -7.29
C SER A 58 -0.71 -7.23 -7.99
N GLN A 59 -1.67 -7.90 -7.36
CA GLN A 59 -3.03 -7.92 -7.87
C GLN A 59 -3.61 -6.50 -7.88
N LYS A 60 -4.21 -6.12 -9.00
CA LYS A 60 -4.81 -4.79 -9.15
C LYS A 60 -5.95 -4.56 -8.17
N TYR A 61 -6.79 -5.56 -7.98
CA TYR A 61 -7.93 -5.53 -7.06
C TYR A 61 -7.71 -6.52 -5.93
N GLN A 62 -7.97 -6.06 -4.72
CA GLN A 62 -7.98 -6.90 -3.53
C GLN A 62 -9.25 -6.59 -2.77
N ILE A 63 -10.08 -7.61 -2.57
CA ILE A 63 -11.33 -7.53 -1.83
C ILE A 63 -11.21 -8.46 -0.63
N THR A 64 -11.51 -7.93 0.55
CA THR A 64 -11.54 -8.71 1.79
C THR A 64 -12.88 -8.50 2.47
N ASN A 65 -13.57 -9.61 2.74
CA ASN A 65 -14.81 -9.63 3.51
C ASN A 65 -14.54 -10.38 4.81
N GLN A 66 -14.98 -9.82 5.92
CA GLN A 66 -14.88 -10.45 7.23
C GLN A 66 -16.24 -10.45 7.91
N LEU A 67 -16.64 -11.59 8.40
CA LEU A 67 -17.79 -11.77 9.27
C LEU A 67 -17.28 -12.36 10.59
N GLY A 68 -17.67 -11.79 11.70
CA GLY A 68 -17.19 -12.23 13.00
C GLY A 68 -18.03 -11.70 14.15
N ALA A 69 -17.57 -11.96 15.36
CA ALA A 69 -18.10 -11.38 16.57
C ALA A 69 -16.99 -10.65 17.31
N SER A 70 -17.25 -9.41 17.72
CA SER A 70 -16.40 -8.64 18.64
C SER A 70 -16.97 -8.72 20.04
N ILE A 71 -16.12 -8.75 21.07
CA ILE A 71 -16.54 -8.74 22.45
C ILE A 71 -16.15 -7.38 23.01
N THR A 72 -17.16 -6.56 23.30
CA THR A 72 -17.00 -5.27 23.96
C THR A 72 -17.71 -5.34 25.29
N GLU A 73 -17.02 -4.99 26.39
CA GLU A 73 -17.57 -5.04 27.76
C GLU A 73 -18.25 -6.37 28.13
N GLN A 74 -17.61 -7.49 27.71
CA GLN A 74 -18.07 -8.86 27.95
C GLN A 74 -19.34 -9.27 27.19
N VAL A 75 -19.87 -8.44 26.30
CA VAL A 75 -21.03 -8.77 25.48
C VAL A 75 -20.59 -8.97 24.03
N PRO A 76 -20.83 -10.17 23.44
CA PRO A 76 -20.51 -10.41 22.06
C PRO A 76 -21.50 -9.69 21.12
N GLY A 77 -20.96 -9.05 20.08
CA GLY A 77 -21.74 -8.45 19.02
C GLY A 77 -21.23 -8.87 17.63
N PRO A 78 -22.10 -9.25 16.71
CA PRO A 78 -21.71 -9.60 15.36
C PRO A 78 -21.24 -8.35 14.59
N PHE A 79 -20.27 -8.53 13.72
CA PHE A 79 -19.84 -7.51 12.79
C PHE A 79 -19.62 -8.07 11.40
N PHE A 80 -19.76 -7.21 10.41
CA PHE A 80 -19.37 -7.41 9.04
C PHE A 80 -18.44 -6.29 8.61
N SER A 81 -17.36 -6.62 7.94
CA SER A 81 -16.50 -5.62 7.29
C SER A 81 -16.20 -6.00 5.85
N HIS A 82 -16.10 -4.97 5.02
CA HIS A 82 -15.76 -5.06 3.61
C HIS A 82 -14.62 -4.07 3.34
N SER A 83 -13.55 -4.55 2.72
CA SER A 83 -12.48 -3.68 2.25
C SER A 83 -12.19 -3.96 0.78
N LEU A 84 -12.04 -2.89 0.03
CA LEU A 84 -11.63 -2.89 -1.38
C LEU A 84 -10.37 -2.05 -1.52
N ARG A 85 -9.34 -2.66 -2.07
CA ARG A 85 -8.12 -1.94 -2.47
C ARG A 85 -7.95 -2.10 -3.98
N ASN A 86 -7.81 -0.97 -4.68
CA ASN A 86 -7.54 -0.93 -6.12
C ASN A 86 -6.20 -0.23 -6.32
N ARG A 87 -5.21 -0.98 -6.81
CA ARG A 87 -3.88 -0.48 -7.11
C ARG A 87 -3.79 0.03 -8.54
N ASN A 88 -3.05 1.12 -8.72
CA ASN A 88 -2.83 1.74 -10.04
C ASN A 88 -4.13 2.25 -10.68
N LEU A 89 -4.93 2.98 -9.90
CA LEU A 89 -6.27 3.44 -10.26
C LEU A 89 -6.29 4.21 -11.60
N PHE A 90 -5.43 5.23 -11.73
CA PHE A 90 -5.31 6.10 -12.92
C PHE A 90 -4.04 5.82 -13.72
N ARG A 91 -3.41 4.64 -13.58
CA ARG A 91 -2.15 4.24 -14.20
C ARG A 91 -0.93 5.03 -13.73
N GLY A 92 -1.05 5.83 -12.67
CA GLY A 92 -0.01 6.60 -12.01
C GLY A 92 0.52 5.96 -10.72
N GLY A 93 0.12 4.73 -10.41
CA GLY A 93 0.52 4.04 -9.18
C GLY A 93 -0.33 4.39 -7.96
N GLU A 94 -1.42 5.14 -8.15
CA GLU A 94 -2.35 5.51 -7.08
C GLU A 94 -3.03 4.28 -6.53
N ILE A 95 -3.26 4.27 -5.21
CA ILE A 95 -3.97 3.21 -4.51
C ILE A 95 -5.26 3.81 -3.96
N PHE A 96 -6.38 3.27 -4.41
CA PHE A 96 -7.68 3.56 -3.83
C PHE A 96 -8.01 2.50 -2.79
N GLU A 97 -8.39 2.95 -1.61
CA GLU A 97 -8.86 2.08 -0.51
C GLU A 97 -10.25 2.51 -0.09
N PHE A 98 -11.14 1.54 0.00
CA PHE A 98 -12.46 1.69 0.58
C PHE A 98 -12.61 0.67 1.70
N PHE A 99 -13.13 1.12 2.83
CA PHE A 99 -13.42 0.29 3.97
C PHE A 99 -14.81 0.59 4.48
N PHE A 100 -15.55 -0.46 4.79
CA PHE A 100 -16.87 -0.42 5.41
C PHE A 100 -16.90 -1.43 6.53
N ARG A 101 -17.46 -1.06 7.68
CA ARG A 101 -17.74 -1.94 8.80
C ARG A 101 -19.07 -1.59 9.41
N ALA A 102 -19.90 -2.59 9.60
CA ALA A 102 -21.13 -2.52 10.35
C ALA A 102 -21.12 -3.56 11.46
N GLY A 103 -21.50 -3.18 12.67
CA GLY A 103 -21.51 -4.07 13.82
C GLY A 103 -22.59 -3.70 14.82
N LEU A 104 -22.88 -4.66 15.69
CA LEU A 104 -23.70 -4.47 16.87
C LEU A 104 -22.81 -4.68 18.09
N GLU A 105 -22.81 -3.71 19.00
CA GLU A 105 -22.10 -3.83 20.26
C GLU A 105 -23.13 -3.98 21.39
N GLY A 106 -22.89 -4.94 22.27
CA GLY A 106 -23.64 -5.07 23.49
C GLY A 106 -23.04 -4.18 24.59
N VAL A 107 -23.83 -3.36 25.21
CA VAL A 107 -23.42 -2.57 26.36
C VAL A 107 -24.23 -3.05 27.59
N VAL A 108 -23.53 -3.42 28.67
CA VAL A 108 -24.16 -3.79 29.93
C VAL A 108 -24.65 -2.53 30.61
N SER A 109 -25.96 -2.50 30.92
CA SER A 109 -26.54 -1.36 31.67
C SER A 109 -25.99 -1.32 33.09
N ALA A 110 -25.46 -0.18 33.50
CA ALA A 110 -24.96 0.05 34.86
C ALA A 110 -26.07 0.13 35.93
N THR A 111 -27.36 0.12 35.54
CA THR A 111 -28.52 0.34 36.44
C THR A 111 -29.21 -0.95 36.86
N GLY A 112 -28.58 -2.13 36.73
CA GLY A 112 -29.06 -3.37 37.38
C GLY A 112 -30.42 -3.93 36.90
N GLU A 113 -31.19 -3.24 36.10
CA GLU A 113 -32.34 -3.76 35.40
C GLU A 113 -31.86 -4.28 34.04
N GLY A 114 -31.82 -5.59 33.87
CA GLY A 114 -31.23 -6.37 32.82
C GLY A 114 -31.53 -6.01 31.36
N GLY A 115 -31.30 -4.78 30.98
CA GLY A 115 -31.35 -4.29 29.61
C GLY A 115 -29.99 -4.33 28.97
N VAL A 116 -29.81 -5.21 27.97
CA VAL A 116 -28.65 -5.12 27.07
C VAL A 116 -28.94 -3.99 26.09
N PHE A 117 -28.27 -2.85 26.26
CA PHE A 117 -28.32 -1.80 25.25
C PHE A 117 -27.47 -2.28 24.04
N ARG A 118 -28.07 -2.26 22.84
CA ARG A 118 -27.36 -2.55 21.60
C ARG A 118 -26.90 -1.23 20.99
N SER A 119 -25.63 -0.98 21.01
CA SER A 119 -24.99 0.06 20.19
C SER A 119 -24.83 -0.43 18.77
N ARG A 120 -25.02 0.45 17.80
CA ARG A 120 -24.75 0.17 16.39
C ARG A 120 -23.47 0.87 15.99
N GLU A 121 -22.49 0.09 15.54
CA GLU A 121 -21.27 0.61 14.94
C GLU A 121 -21.46 0.68 13.42
N LEU A 122 -21.19 1.85 12.85
CA LEU A 122 -21.08 2.03 11.40
C LEU A 122 -19.83 2.85 11.11
N ASN A 123 -18.85 2.24 10.43
CA ASN A 123 -17.63 2.89 10.05
C ASN A 123 -17.44 2.77 8.54
N THR A 124 -17.19 3.90 7.88
CA THR A 124 -16.94 3.96 6.44
C THR A 124 -15.80 4.92 6.18
N SER A 125 -14.83 4.49 5.39
CA SER A 125 -13.73 5.34 4.96
C SER A 125 -13.39 5.08 3.50
N ALA A 126 -12.98 6.14 2.80
CA ALA A 126 -12.44 6.06 1.45
C ALA A 126 -11.21 6.95 1.37
N SER A 127 -10.13 6.44 0.79
CA SER A 127 -8.87 7.17 0.64
C SER A 127 -8.22 6.88 -0.70
N ILE A 128 -7.46 7.86 -1.18
CA ILE A 128 -6.59 7.71 -2.36
C ILE A 128 -5.17 8.07 -1.93
N ILE A 129 -4.27 7.12 -2.08
CA ILE A 129 -2.85 7.27 -1.75
C ILE A 129 -2.09 7.51 -3.04
N TYR A 130 -1.38 8.62 -3.11
CA TYR A 130 -0.52 8.97 -4.23
C TYR A 130 0.94 8.62 -3.90
N PRO A 131 1.65 7.87 -4.75
CA PRO A 131 3.05 7.50 -4.52
C PRO A 131 4.03 8.65 -4.72
N GLN A 132 3.54 9.79 -5.25
CA GLN A 132 4.32 11.01 -5.50
C GLN A 132 3.56 12.23 -5.01
N PHE A 133 4.29 13.23 -4.51
CA PHE A 133 3.72 14.55 -4.26
C PHE A 133 3.41 15.22 -5.60
N LEU A 134 2.13 15.47 -5.85
CA LEU A 134 1.67 16.25 -7.00
C LEU A 134 1.76 17.73 -6.65
N LEU A 135 2.98 18.30 -6.64
CA LEU A 135 3.17 19.74 -6.56
C LEU A 135 3.22 20.28 -7.99
N PRO A 136 2.20 21.02 -8.45
CA PRO A 136 2.12 21.50 -9.83
C PRO A 136 3.21 22.50 -10.22
N PHE A 137 3.97 23.03 -9.23
CA PHE A 137 5.02 24.03 -9.42
C PHE A 137 6.44 23.48 -9.47
N MET A 138 6.64 22.19 -9.28
CA MET A 138 7.98 21.56 -9.28
C MET A 138 8.22 20.69 -10.52
N GLY A 139 7.89 21.22 -11.68
CA GLY A 139 8.28 20.67 -12.99
C GLY A 139 9.74 20.99 -13.35
N GLY A 140 10.65 20.95 -12.40
CA GLY A 140 12.08 21.08 -12.60
C GLY A 140 12.78 19.82 -12.10
N ASN A 141 13.76 19.35 -12.88
CA ASN A 141 14.69 18.25 -12.60
C ASN A 141 15.45 18.41 -11.27
N HIS A 142 14.79 18.43 -10.14
CA HIS A 142 15.47 18.41 -8.85
C HIS A 142 15.45 16.97 -8.30
N ARG A 143 16.58 16.28 -8.49
CA ARG A 143 17.00 15.19 -7.61
C ARG A 143 17.04 15.75 -6.19
N TRP A 144 16.15 15.30 -5.35
CA TRP A 144 16.28 15.54 -3.92
C TRP A 144 17.30 14.52 -3.39
N ASP A 145 18.54 14.97 -3.22
CA ASP A 145 19.49 14.28 -2.37
C ASP A 145 19.01 14.49 -0.93
N LEU A 146 18.25 13.56 -0.41
CA LEU A 146 18.00 13.47 1.03
C LEU A 146 19.25 12.89 1.67
N VAL A 147 19.99 13.73 2.35
CA VAL A 147 21.09 13.40 3.26
C VAL A 147 20.61 12.48 4.38
#